data_3f35e415926ea1815ac8039488b500ec
#
_entry.id   3f35e415926ea1815ac8039488b500ec
#
_cell.length_a   1.000
_cell.length_b   1.000
_cell.length_c   1.000
_cell.angle_alpha   90.00
_cell.angle_beta   90.00
_cell.angle_gamma   90.00
#
_symmetry.space_group_name_H-M   'P 1'
#
loop_
_entity.id
_entity.type
_entity.pdbx_description
1 polymer ?
#
loop_
_entity_poly.entity_id
_entity_poly.type
_entity_poly.pdbx_seq_one_letter_code
_entity_poly.pdbx_strand_id
1 'polypeptide(L)'
;KELDSRLVFLRPLGLRLMGEVEIAAADGIDFQIKKGEFAVVVGPSGAGKTTVLNILGGMDTATSGEVWIDGKNIVKYSPRQLTSYRRDDIGFVFQFYNLIPNLTALENVELALQICKDPLDAEMVLREVGLADRMKNFPAQLSGGEQQRVSIARALAKNPKLLLCDEPTGALDYNTGKAILKLLQDMCCERGMTVILITHNSAITPMADRVIKMKNGKVGSMKLNERPVPVETIEW
;
A
#
# COMPACT_ATOMS: atom_id res chain seq x y z
N LYS A 1 -26.63 -5.84 -5.29
CA LYS A 1 -26.31 -4.41 -5.55
C LYS A 1 -25.26 -3.83 -4.58
N GLU A 2 -25.02 -4.44 -3.40
CA GLU A 2 -24.01 -3.97 -2.43
C GLU A 2 -22.57 -4.47 -2.68
N LEU A 3 -22.37 -5.47 -3.52
CA LEU A 3 -21.05 -6.03 -3.87
C LEU A 3 -20.20 -5.10 -4.75
N ASP A 4 -20.81 -4.15 -5.43
CA ASP A 4 -20.18 -3.32 -6.47
C ASP A 4 -19.33 -2.16 -5.92
N SER A 5 -19.44 -1.85 -4.63
CA SER A 5 -18.66 -0.76 -3.98
C SER A 5 -17.45 -1.26 -3.16
N ARG A 6 -17.25 -2.57 -3.03
CA ARG A 6 -16.19 -3.16 -2.20
C ARG A 6 -14.99 -3.52 -3.05
N LEU A 7 -13.87 -2.85 -2.88
CA LEU A 7 -12.64 -3.21 -3.59
C LEU A 7 -11.96 -4.42 -2.95
N VAL A 8 -11.91 -4.49 -1.63
CA VAL A 8 -11.21 -5.53 -0.87
C VAL A 8 -12.18 -6.19 0.10
N PHE A 9 -12.26 -7.51 0.05
CA PHE A 9 -13.02 -8.32 0.98
C PHE A 9 -12.22 -9.58 1.33
N LEU A 10 -11.92 -9.76 2.61
CA LEU A 10 -11.23 -10.91 3.16
C LEU A 10 -12.21 -11.74 3.97
N ARG A 11 -12.23 -13.05 3.75
CA ARG A 11 -12.86 -14.03 4.63
C ARG A 11 -11.79 -14.85 5.32
N PRO A 12 -12.11 -15.51 6.45
CA PRO A 12 -11.09 -16.03 7.35
C PRO A 12 -9.88 -16.61 6.63
N LEU A 13 -8.74 -15.95 6.80
CA LEU A 13 -7.45 -16.40 6.27
C LEU A 13 -6.79 -17.33 7.28
N GLY A 14 -6.30 -18.46 6.82
CA GLY A 14 -5.64 -19.45 7.66
C GLY A 14 -4.11 -19.32 7.69
N LEU A 15 -3.54 -20.15 8.51
CA LEU A 15 -2.16 -20.29 8.97
C LEU A 15 -1.08 -20.20 7.91
N ARG A 16 0.07 -19.61 8.30
CA ARG A 16 1.37 -19.81 7.63
C ARG A 16 2.20 -20.77 8.46
N LEU A 17 2.65 -21.87 7.86
CA LEU A 17 3.65 -22.75 8.43
C LEU A 17 5.03 -22.12 8.33
N MET A 18 5.73 -21.95 9.46
CA MET A 18 7.15 -21.60 9.50
C MET A 18 7.90 -22.72 10.23
N GLY A 19 8.46 -23.66 9.46
CA GLY A 19 9.17 -24.81 10.01
C GLY A 19 8.26 -25.79 10.76
N GLU A 20 8.74 -26.37 11.86
CA GLU A 20 8.00 -27.33 12.69
C GLU A 20 6.99 -26.68 13.64
N VAL A 21 6.96 -25.33 13.72
CA VAL A 21 6.03 -24.60 14.60
C VAL A 21 4.99 -23.89 13.73
N GLU A 22 3.71 -24.21 13.93
CA GLU A 22 2.60 -23.48 13.32
C GLU A 22 2.47 -22.11 13.96
N ILE A 23 2.82 -21.06 13.22
CA ILE A 23 2.59 -19.67 13.61
C ILE A 23 1.45 -19.11 12.76
N ALA A 24 0.32 -18.82 13.38
CA ALA A 24 -0.80 -18.14 12.75
C ALA A 24 -0.45 -16.65 12.54
N ALA A 25 0.21 -16.33 11.44
CA ALA A 25 0.53 -14.93 11.10
C ALA A 25 -0.75 -14.14 10.70
N ALA A 26 -1.77 -14.84 10.22
CA ALA A 26 -3.09 -14.31 9.91
C ALA A 26 -4.13 -15.41 10.26
N ASP A 27 -4.96 -15.19 11.27
CA ASP A 27 -5.92 -16.16 11.78
C ASP A 27 -7.33 -15.56 11.85
N GLY A 28 -8.19 -16.01 10.94
CA GLY A 28 -9.58 -15.55 10.90
C GLY A 28 -9.74 -14.06 10.58
N ILE A 29 -8.84 -13.48 9.77
CA ILE A 29 -8.92 -12.08 9.36
C ILE A 29 -10.14 -11.88 8.45
N ASP A 30 -11.02 -10.99 8.86
CA ASP A 30 -12.21 -10.57 8.12
C ASP A 30 -12.32 -9.04 8.16
N PHE A 31 -12.24 -8.40 6.98
CA PHE A 31 -12.52 -6.99 6.82
C PHE A 31 -12.88 -6.64 5.36
N GLN A 32 -13.42 -5.46 5.18
CA GLN A 32 -13.77 -4.93 3.88
C GLN A 32 -13.32 -3.47 3.74
N ILE A 33 -12.89 -3.08 2.53
CA ILE A 33 -12.51 -1.71 2.18
C ILE A 33 -13.26 -1.36 0.90
N LYS A 34 -13.84 -0.17 0.84
CA LYS A 34 -14.53 0.32 -0.34
C LYS A 34 -13.52 0.93 -1.33
N LYS A 35 -13.92 0.98 -2.60
CA LYS A 35 -13.15 1.69 -3.62
C LYS A 35 -13.05 3.16 -3.27
N GLY A 36 -11.85 3.73 -3.40
CA GLY A 36 -11.57 5.13 -3.09
C GLY A 36 -11.43 5.42 -1.59
N GLU A 37 -11.41 4.42 -0.70
CA GLU A 37 -11.13 4.64 0.72
C GLU A 37 -9.61 4.69 0.99
N PHE A 38 -9.22 5.56 1.91
CA PHE A 38 -7.91 5.53 2.57
C PHE A 38 -8.05 4.68 3.84
N ALA A 39 -7.53 3.47 3.82
CA ALA A 39 -7.60 2.55 4.95
C ALA A 39 -6.25 2.47 5.67
N VAL A 40 -6.28 2.57 7.01
CA VAL A 40 -5.10 2.37 7.86
C VAL A 40 -5.26 1.07 8.65
N VAL A 41 -4.30 0.17 8.47
CA VAL A 41 -4.16 -1.06 9.26
C VAL A 41 -3.09 -0.82 10.32
N VAL A 42 -3.50 -0.75 11.58
CA VAL A 42 -2.61 -0.42 12.70
C VAL A 42 -2.51 -1.56 13.71
N GLY A 43 -1.33 -1.73 14.28
CA GLY A 43 -1.09 -2.74 15.32
C GLY A 43 0.39 -2.88 15.65
N PRO A 44 0.73 -3.57 16.75
CA PRO A 44 2.12 -3.76 17.14
C PRO A 44 2.92 -4.55 16.10
N SER A 45 4.26 -4.52 16.21
CA SER A 45 5.14 -5.39 15.43
C SER A 45 4.73 -6.86 15.64
N GLY A 46 4.78 -7.67 14.57
CA GLY A 46 4.37 -9.08 14.64
C GLY A 46 2.85 -9.31 14.65
N ALA A 47 2.01 -8.27 14.53
CA ALA A 47 0.55 -8.42 14.49
C ALA A 47 0.00 -9.06 13.20
N GLY A 48 0.85 -9.36 12.20
CA GLY A 48 0.44 -9.96 10.92
C GLY A 48 0.12 -8.95 9.82
N LYS A 49 0.35 -7.65 10.05
CA LYS A 49 0.03 -6.57 9.09
C LYS A 49 0.69 -6.77 7.72
N THR A 50 2.02 -6.94 7.70
CA THR A 50 2.80 -7.16 6.47
C THR A 50 2.39 -8.46 5.76
N THR A 51 2.03 -9.51 6.51
CA THR A 51 1.50 -10.76 5.92
C THR A 51 0.20 -10.50 5.18
N VAL A 52 -0.74 -9.75 5.78
CA VAL A 52 -1.99 -9.34 5.12
C VAL A 52 -1.71 -8.52 3.87
N LEU A 53 -0.81 -7.54 3.97
CA LEU A 53 -0.44 -6.70 2.82
C LEU A 53 0.15 -7.54 1.67
N ASN A 54 1.03 -8.49 2.00
CA ASN A 54 1.63 -9.39 1.01
C ASN A 54 0.60 -10.29 0.32
N ILE A 55 -0.39 -10.77 1.07
CA ILE A 55 -1.49 -11.55 0.50
C ILE A 55 -2.36 -10.67 -0.40
N LEU A 56 -2.76 -9.48 0.06
CA LEU A 56 -3.50 -8.52 -0.76
C LEU A 56 -2.76 -8.15 -2.04
N GLY A 57 -1.45 -8.01 -1.95
CA GLY A 57 -0.59 -7.72 -3.10
C GLY A 57 -0.25 -8.92 -3.98
N GLY A 58 -0.69 -10.12 -3.62
CA GLY A 58 -0.38 -11.35 -4.38
C GLY A 58 1.10 -11.73 -4.34
N MET A 59 1.85 -11.26 -3.33
CA MET A 59 3.24 -11.68 -3.08
C MET A 59 3.30 -12.94 -2.22
N ASP A 60 2.23 -13.18 -1.44
CA ASP A 60 2.05 -14.39 -0.66
C ASP A 60 0.66 -14.97 -0.94
N THR A 61 0.43 -16.22 -0.59
CA THR A 61 -0.84 -16.91 -0.79
C THR A 61 -1.48 -17.26 0.54
N ALA A 62 -2.79 -17.08 0.63
CA ALA A 62 -3.55 -17.54 1.80
C ALA A 62 -3.61 -19.07 1.82
N THR A 63 -3.42 -19.68 2.99
CA THR A 63 -3.56 -21.13 3.18
C THR A 63 -5.03 -21.56 3.10
N SER A 64 -5.96 -20.70 3.54
CA SER A 64 -7.40 -20.91 3.47
C SER A 64 -8.13 -19.56 3.40
N GLY A 65 -9.42 -19.59 3.11
CA GLY A 65 -10.24 -18.39 3.02
C GLY A 65 -10.32 -17.80 1.62
N GLU A 66 -10.76 -16.56 1.53
CA GLU A 66 -10.99 -15.86 0.25
C GLU A 66 -10.48 -14.42 0.33
N VAL A 67 -9.89 -13.95 -0.77
CA VAL A 67 -9.46 -12.56 -0.94
C VAL A 67 -10.06 -12.03 -2.23
N TRP A 68 -11.02 -11.16 -2.09
CA TRP A 68 -11.73 -10.57 -3.23
C TRP A 68 -11.21 -9.16 -3.49
N ILE A 69 -10.70 -8.92 -4.68
CA ILE A 69 -10.25 -7.61 -5.14
C ILE A 69 -11.01 -7.30 -6.44
N ASP A 70 -11.73 -6.19 -6.47
CA ASP A 70 -12.51 -5.75 -7.62
C ASP A 70 -13.38 -6.90 -8.21
N GLY A 71 -14.10 -7.63 -7.32
CA GLY A 71 -14.98 -8.74 -7.69
C GLY A 71 -14.26 -10.04 -8.09
N LYS A 72 -12.94 -10.15 -7.96
CA LYS A 72 -12.16 -11.32 -8.31
C LYS A 72 -11.51 -11.95 -7.09
N ASN A 73 -11.65 -13.26 -6.91
CA ASN A 73 -10.99 -13.98 -5.81
C ASN A 73 -9.54 -14.33 -6.21
N ILE A 74 -8.58 -13.55 -5.69
CA ILE A 74 -7.16 -13.69 -6.05
C ILE A 74 -6.49 -14.95 -5.44
N VAL A 75 -7.08 -15.57 -4.42
CA VAL A 75 -6.58 -16.85 -3.86
C VAL A 75 -6.63 -17.97 -4.91
N LYS A 76 -7.55 -17.88 -5.87
CA LYS A 76 -7.70 -18.85 -6.96
C LYS A 76 -6.78 -18.58 -8.16
N TYR A 77 -5.93 -17.55 -8.09
CA TYR A 77 -5.07 -17.17 -9.19
C TYR A 77 -3.86 -18.12 -9.32
N SER A 78 -3.57 -18.51 -10.56
CA SER A 78 -2.30 -19.16 -10.89
C SER A 78 -1.11 -18.20 -10.70
N PRO A 79 0.14 -18.68 -10.60
CA PRO A 79 1.32 -17.83 -10.51
C PRO A 79 1.43 -16.78 -11.63
N ARG A 80 1.03 -17.14 -12.85
CA ARG A 80 0.99 -16.21 -13.99
C ARG A 80 -0.07 -15.12 -13.81
N GLN A 81 -1.24 -15.45 -13.28
CA GLN A 81 -2.30 -14.47 -12.99
C GLN A 81 -1.89 -13.54 -11.85
N LEU A 82 -1.24 -14.05 -10.79
CA LEU A 82 -0.69 -13.22 -9.71
C LEU A 82 0.39 -12.26 -10.23
N THR A 83 1.23 -12.71 -11.17
CA THR A 83 2.23 -11.83 -11.82
C THR A 83 1.54 -10.69 -12.59
N SER A 84 0.50 -10.99 -13.38
CA SER A 84 -0.27 -9.97 -14.09
C SER A 84 -1.00 -9.03 -13.13
N TYR A 85 -1.57 -9.56 -12.04
CA TYR A 85 -2.24 -8.80 -11.00
C TYR A 85 -1.28 -7.79 -10.32
N ARG A 86 -0.07 -8.23 -9.89
CA ARG A 86 0.96 -7.35 -9.34
C ARG A 86 1.43 -6.30 -10.33
N ARG A 87 1.52 -6.68 -11.60
CA ARG A 87 1.96 -5.78 -12.66
C ARG A 87 0.96 -4.68 -12.94
N ASP A 88 -0.32 -5.03 -13.09
CA ASP A 88 -1.33 -4.14 -13.65
C ASP A 88 -2.23 -3.49 -12.58
N ASP A 89 -2.55 -4.22 -11.49
CA ASP A 89 -3.58 -3.79 -10.54
C ASP A 89 -3.02 -3.22 -9.22
N ILE A 90 -1.74 -3.52 -8.87
CA ILE A 90 -1.17 -3.19 -7.56
C ILE A 90 0.03 -2.26 -7.67
N GLY A 91 0.01 -1.17 -6.89
CA GLY A 91 1.18 -0.37 -6.55
C GLY A 91 1.69 -0.72 -5.15
N PHE A 92 3.00 -0.86 -4.99
CA PHE A 92 3.65 -1.08 -3.70
C PHE A 92 4.55 0.07 -3.33
N VAL A 93 4.42 0.55 -2.08
CA VAL A 93 5.30 1.50 -1.42
C VAL A 93 5.83 0.86 -0.15
N PHE A 94 7.15 0.73 -0.02
CA PHE A 94 7.82 0.08 1.09
C PHE A 94 8.49 1.10 2.01
N GLN A 95 8.80 0.70 3.24
CA GLN A 95 9.57 1.47 4.21
C GLN A 95 10.97 1.81 3.68
N PHE A 96 11.64 0.84 3.08
CA PHE A 96 12.89 1.03 2.35
C PHE A 96 12.55 1.21 0.87
N TYR A 97 13.00 2.27 0.28
CA TYR A 97 12.55 2.79 -1.03
C TYR A 97 12.72 1.81 -2.19
N ASN A 98 13.64 0.84 -2.05
CA ASN A 98 13.93 -0.20 -3.04
C ASN A 98 14.21 0.39 -4.44
N LEU A 99 14.95 1.51 -4.48
CA LEU A 99 15.39 2.11 -5.72
C LEU A 99 16.64 1.40 -6.23
N ILE A 100 16.78 1.34 -7.54
CA ILE A 100 17.99 0.83 -8.20
C ILE A 100 19.03 1.94 -8.17
N PRO A 101 20.17 1.76 -7.47
CA PRO A 101 21.10 2.86 -7.19
C PRO A 101 21.78 3.44 -8.44
N ASN A 102 21.91 2.65 -9.50
CA ASN A 102 22.56 3.04 -10.77
C ASN A 102 21.59 3.62 -11.80
N LEU A 103 20.34 3.82 -11.44
CA LEU A 103 19.32 4.47 -12.26
C LEU A 103 18.92 5.80 -11.62
N THR A 104 18.66 6.80 -12.45
CA THR A 104 18.09 8.08 -12.03
C THR A 104 16.68 7.92 -11.48
N ALA A 105 16.12 8.98 -10.87
CA ALA A 105 14.73 8.98 -10.41
C ALA A 105 13.75 8.63 -11.55
N LEU A 106 13.94 9.23 -12.73
CA LEU A 106 13.12 8.96 -13.90
C LEU A 106 13.24 7.50 -14.35
N GLU A 107 14.47 7.01 -14.54
CA GLU A 107 14.72 5.63 -14.98
C GLU A 107 14.20 4.58 -13.98
N ASN A 108 14.23 4.88 -12.67
CA ASN A 108 13.62 4.01 -11.65
C ASN A 108 12.09 3.89 -11.82
N VAL A 109 11.43 4.94 -12.27
CA VAL A 109 9.99 4.91 -12.59
C VAL A 109 9.75 4.21 -13.91
N GLU A 110 10.42 4.63 -14.99
CA GLU A 110 10.27 4.10 -16.35
C GLU A 110 10.49 2.58 -16.43
N LEU A 111 11.48 2.05 -15.70
CA LEU A 111 11.74 0.61 -15.67
C LEU A 111 10.52 -0.20 -15.23
N ALA A 112 9.78 0.31 -14.23
CA ALA A 112 8.58 -0.36 -13.76
C ALA A 112 7.43 -0.33 -14.78
N LEU A 113 7.43 0.65 -15.68
CA LEU A 113 6.39 0.86 -16.68
C LEU A 113 6.54 -0.02 -17.93
N GLN A 114 7.76 -0.47 -18.23
CA GLN A 114 8.06 -1.27 -19.43
C GLN A 114 7.20 -2.53 -19.59
N ILE A 115 6.70 -3.05 -18.48
CA ILE A 115 5.88 -4.27 -18.46
C ILE A 115 4.40 -3.99 -18.26
N CYS A 116 4.00 -2.75 -17.95
CA CYS A 116 2.61 -2.37 -17.66
C CYS A 116 1.80 -2.19 -18.94
N LYS A 117 0.48 -2.44 -18.87
CA LYS A 117 -0.40 -2.34 -20.03
C LYS A 117 -0.85 -0.92 -20.36
N ASP A 118 -1.13 -0.14 -19.31
CA ASP A 118 -1.67 1.23 -19.42
C ASP A 118 -1.01 2.15 -18.38
N PRO A 119 0.32 2.35 -18.49
CA PRO A 119 1.05 3.19 -17.56
C PRO A 119 0.76 4.67 -17.79
N LEU A 120 0.89 5.46 -16.72
CA LEU A 120 0.93 6.89 -16.79
C LEU A 120 2.33 7.35 -17.25
N ASP A 121 2.41 8.59 -17.72
CA ASP A 121 3.69 9.21 -18.07
C ASP A 121 4.57 9.40 -16.84
N ALA A 122 5.80 8.90 -16.88
CA ALA A 122 6.73 8.91 -15.75
C ALA A 122 7.12 10.32 -15.30
N GLU A 123 7.36 11.22 -16.26
CA GLU A 123 7.72 12.62 -15.96
C GLU A 123 6.53 13.35 -15.32
N MET A 124 5.31 13.12 -15.84
CA MET A 124 4.09 13.71 -15.29
C MET A 124 3.94 13.30 -13.82
N VAL A 125 4.04 12.01 -13.52
CA VAL A 125 3.89 11.52 -12.14
C VAL A 125 5.01 12.02 -11.22
N LEU A 126 6.25 12.12 -11.71
CA LEU A 126 7.35 12.71 -10.93
C LEU A 126 7.12 14.20 -10.61
N ARG A 127 6.51 14.96 -11.52
CA ARG A 127 6.11 16.37 -11.28
C ARG A 127 5.03 16.43 -10.20
N GLU A 128 4.02 15.57 -10.25
CA GLU A 128 2.94 15.51 -9.26
C GLU A 128 3.44 15.19 -7.84
N VAL A 129 4.44 14.33 -7.72
CA VAL A 129 5.05 14.05 -6.41
C VAL A 129 6.11 15.10 -6.00
N GLY A 130 6.23 16.21 -6.74
CA GLY A 130 7.14 17.32 -6.42
C GLY A 130 8.61 17.05 -6.69
N LEU A 131 8.93 16.26 -7.73
CA LEU A 131 10.30 15.89 -8.13
C LEU A 131 10.70 16.39 -9.54
N ALA A 132 10.04 17.45 -10.03
CA ALA A 132 10.32 18.00 -11.36
C ALA A 132 11.82 18.28 -11.61
N ASP A 133 12.50 18.86 -10.62
CA ASP A 133 13.92 19.25 -10.71
C ASP A 133 14.89 18.15 -10.27
N ARG A 134 14.37 16.96 -9.95
CA ARG A 134 15.15 15.82 -9.41
C ARG A 134 15.14 14.58 -10.31
N MET A 135 14.48 14.64 -11.46
CA MET A 135 14.29 13.48 -12.35
C MET A 135 15.59 12.82 -12.78
N LYS A 136 16.65 13.62 -12.97
CA LYS A 136 17.97 13.16 -13.43
C LYS A 136 18.93 12.81 -12.29
N ASN A 137 18.51 12.95 -11.03
CA ASN A 137 19.33 12.61 -9.87
C ASN A 137 19.31 11.11 -9.62
N PHE A 138 20.46 10.57 -9.22
CA PHE A 138 20.59 9.20 -8.72
C PHE A 138 20.11 9.12 -7.26
N PRO A 139 19.69 7.92 -6.76
CA PRO A 139 19.25 7.77 -5.37
C PRO A 139 20.22 8.33 -4.33
N ALA A 140 21.53 8.17 -4.52
CA ALA A 140 22.56 8.72 -3.62
C ALA A 140 22.58 10.26 -3.54
N GLN A 141 21.96 10.95 -4.48
CA GLN A 141 21.87 12.41 -4.54
C GLN A 141 20.52 12.94 -4.01
N LEU A 142 19.65 12.05 -3.57
CA LEU A 142 18.30 12.34 -3.08
C LEU A 142 18.23 12.15 -1.56
N SER A 143 17.52 13.06 -0.89
CA SER A 143 17.14 12.87 0.51
C SER A 143 16.22 11.64 0.69
N GLY A 144 16.09 11.13 1.90
CA GLY A 144 15.19 10.00 2.18
C GLY A 144 13.75 10.26 1.73
N GLY A 145 13.24 11.48 1.96
CA GLY A 145 11.90 11.86 1.52
C GLY A 145 11.77 11.97 0.00
N GLU A 146 12.81 12.41 -0.71
CA GLU A 146 12.83 12.42 -2.17
C GLU A 146 12.87 10.99 -2.73
N GLN A 147 13.69 10.11 -2.13
CA GLN A 147 13.71 8.69 -2.51
C GLN A 147 12.35 8.02 -2.28
N GLN A 148 11.66 8.34 -1.18
CA GLN A 148 10.33 7.83 -0.91
C GLN A 148 9.32 8.35 -1.95
N ARG A 149 9.40 9.63 -2.34
CA ARG A 149 8.56 10.16 -3.43
C ARG A 149 8.83 9.48 -4.77
N VAL A 150 10.09 9.14 -5.10
CA VAL A 150 10.39 8.32 -6.29
C VAL A 150 9.75 6.94 -6.19
N SER A 151 9.80 6.29 -5.02
CA SER A 151 9.15 5.00 -4.79
C SER A 151 7.63 5.08 -4.97
N ILE A 152 7.00 6.15 -4.47
CA ILE A 152 5.58 6.43 -4.66
C ILE A 152 5.27 6.69 -6.14
N ALA A 153 6.05 7.54 -6.81
CA ALA A 153 5.89 7.80 -8.25
C ALA A 153 5.96 6.51 -9.08
N ARG A 154 6.93 5.64 -8.78
CA ARG A 154 7.05 4.32 -9.42
C ARG A 154 5.81 3.45 -9.23
N ALA A 155 5.21 3.50 -8.04
CA ALA A 155 3.99 2.75 -7.76
C ALA A 155 2.77 3.35 -8.48
N LEU A 156 2.63 4.69 -8.48
CA LEU A 156 1.53 5.43 -9.08
C LEU A 156 1.55 5.39 -10.61
N ALA A 157 2.74 5.49 -11.22
CA ALA A 157 2.90 5.52 -12.66
C ALA A 157 2.45 4.22 -13.35
N LYS A 158 2.37 3.11 -12.61
CA LYS A 158 1.74 1.87 -13.06
C LYS A 158 0.23 2.00 -13.28
N ASN A 159 -0.40 3.09 -12.84
CA ASN A 159 -1.85 3.31 -12.86
C ASN A 159 -2.64 2.20 -12.10
N PRO A 160 -2.26 1.88 -10.84
CA PRO A 160 -2.82 0.74 -10.11
C PRO A 160 -4.23 1.03 -9.61
N LYS A 161 -5.02 -0.03 -9.39
CA LYS A 161 -6.33 0.06 -8.73
C LYS A 161 -6.22 0.20 -7.21
N LEU A 162 -5.14 -0.35 -6.64
CA LEU A 162 -4.89 -0.42 -5.21
C LEU A 162 -3.43 -0.09 -4.90
N LEU A 163 -3.21 0.88 -4.04
CA LEU A 163 -1.90 1.24 -3.51
C LEU A 163 -1.72 0.63 -2.12
N LEU A 164 -0.70 -0.19 -1.97
CA LEU A 164 -0.33 -0.86 -0.73
C LEU A 164 0.93 -0.23 -0.16
N CYS A 165 0.85 0.33 1.05
CA CYS A 165 1.95 1.04 1.70
C CYS A 165 2.35 0.32 2.99
N ASP A 166 3.58 -0.18 3.06
CA ASP A 166 4.17 -0.81 4.24
C ASP A 166 5.08 0.19 4.95
N GLU A 167 4.62 0.74 6.08
CA GLU A 167 5.35 1.71 6.91
C GLU A 167 6.01 2.84 6.09
N PRO A 168 5.27 3.57 5.22
CA PRO A 168 5.87 4.46 4.22
C PRO A 168 6.61 5.66 4.82
N THR A 169 6.45 5.91 6.12
CA THR A 169 7.10 7.00 6.86
C THR A 169 8.11 6.52 7.89
N GLY A 170 8.28 5.21 8.05
CA GLY A 170 9.06 4.62 9.15
C GLY A 170 10.55 4.92 9.13
N ALA A 171 11.12 5.36 8.00
CA ALA A 171 12.51 5.75 7.84
C ALA A 171 12.69 7.27 7.68
N LEU A 172 11.65 8.08 7.91
CA LEU A 172 11.63 9.52 7.67
C LEU A 172 11.51 10.32 8.98
N ASP A 173 12.02 11.54 8.96
CA ASP A 173 11.73 12.51 10.01
C ASP A 173 10.26 12.94 10.00
N TYR A 174 9.80 13.58 11.08
CA TYR A 174 8.41 13.97 11.27
C TYR A 174 7.84 14.79 10.10
N ASN A 175 8.51 15.87 9.71
CA ASN A 175 8.01 16.78 8.69
C ASN A 175 7.93 16.12 7.31
N THR A 176 8.97 15.36 6.97
CA THR A 176 9.03 14.59 5.72
C THR A 176 7.97 13.48 5.72
N GLY A 177 7.79 12.76 6.83
CA GLY A 177 6.75 11.76 6.99
C GLY A 177 5.35 12.35 6.80
N LYS A 178 5.09 13.52 7.39
CA LYS A 178 3.83 14.25 7.24
C LYS A 178 3.54 14.64 5.79
N ALA A 179 4.55 15.12 5.07
CA ALA A 179 4.44 15.44 3.65
C ALA A 179 4.15 14.21 2.77
N ILE A 180 4.72 13.05 3.10
CA ILE A 180 4.43 11.78 2.42
C ILE A 180 2.99 11.33 2.68
N LEU A 181 2.50 11.40 3.92
CA LEU A 181 1.12 11.04 4.24
C LEU A 181 0.12 11.96 3.55
N LYS A 182 0.43 13.28 3.48
CA LYS A 182 -0.37 14.24 2.72
C LYS A 182 -0.45 13.85 1.25
N LEU A 183 0.67 13.58 0.62
CA LEU A 183 0.72 13.14 -0.77
C LEU A 183 -0.18 11.91 -1.00
N LEU A 184 -0.11 10.91 -0.14
CA LEU A 184 -0.94 9.71 -0.25
C LEU A 184 -2.43 10.00 -0.03
N GLN A 185 -2.77 10.90 0.90
CA GLN A 185 -4.15 11.33 1.16
C GLN A 185 -4.71 12.11 -0.05
N ASP A 186 -3.93 13.04 -0.61
CA ASP A 186 -4.30 13.80 -1.80
C ASP A 186 -4.53 12.87 -3.01
N MET A 187 -3.64 11.89 -3.26
CA MET A 187 -3.82 10.90 -4.32
C MET A 187 -5.10 10.08 -4.16
N CYS A 188 -5.44 9.69 -2.92
CA CYS A 188 -6.69 9.01 -2.63
C CYS A 188 -7.90 9.89 -2.97
N CYS A 189 -7.94 11.13 -2.47
CA CYS A 189 -9.06 12.05 -2.64
C CYS A 189 -9.23 12.51 -4.09
N GLU A 190 -8.15 12.91 -4.75
CA GLU A 190 -8.19 13.54 -6.09
C GLU A 190 -8.37 12.52 -7.21
N ARG A 191 -7.75 11.35 -7.10
CA ARG A 191 -7.79 10.29 -8.12
C ARG A 191 -8.79 9.19 -7.82
N GLY A 192 -9.45 9.21 -6.65
CA GLY A 192 -10.32 8.12 -6.21
C GLY A 192 -9.59 6.78 -6.06
N MET A 193 -8.26 6.84 -5.81
CA MET A 193 -7.42 5.66 -5.64
C MET A 193 -7.68 5.04 -4.27
N THR A 194 -7.76 3.72 -4.20
CA THR A 194 -7.83 3.04 -2.91
C THR A 194 -6.43 2.88 -2.35
N VAL A 195 -6.22 3.32 -1.11
CA VAL A 195 -4.94 3.24 -0.41
C VAL A 195 -5.10 2.38 0.84
N ILE A 196 -4.23 1.38 1.01
CA ILE A 196 -4.10 0.62 2.26
C ILE A 196 -2.71 0.87 2.81
N LEU A 197 -2.65 1.54 3.95
CA LEU A 197 -1.43 1.85 4.65
C LEU A 197 -1.34 1.01 5.92
N ILE A 198 -0.28 0.24 6.08
CA ILE A 198 0.01 -0.43 7.34
C ILE A 198 1.08 0.32 8.13
N THR A 199 0.86 0.44 9.46
CA THR A 199 1.78 1.12 10.36
C THR A 199 1.63 0.64 11.79
N HIS A 200 2.65 0.88 12.61
CA HIS A 200 2.56 0.77 14.05
C HIS A 200 2.20 2.11 14.72
N ASN A 201 2.24 3.23 13.98
CA ASN A 201 1.88 4.55 14.49
C ASN A 201 0.35 4.74 14.48
N SER A 202 -0.27 4.65 15.65
CA SER A 202 -1.72 4.84 15.80
C SER A 202 -2.17 6.30 15.72
N ALA A 203 -1.26 7.26 15.85
CA ALA A 203 -1.60 8.69 15.84
C ALA A 203 -2.11 9.15 14.47
N ILE A 204 -1.72 8.49 13.37
CA ILE A 204 -2.19 8.84 12.01
C ILE A 204 -3.59 8.31 11.68
N THR A 205 -4.19 7.48 12.55
CA THR A 205 -5.50 6.88 12.25
C THR A 205 -6.64 7.88 12.01
N PRO A 206 -6.65 9.11 12.57
CA PRO A 206 -7.72 10.07 12.28
C PRO A 206 -7.81 10.54 10.82
N MET A 207 -6.72 10.42 10.03
CA MET A 207 -6.75 10.78 8.61
C MET A 207 -7.44 9.75 7.71
N ALA A 208 -7.66 8.53 8.22
CA ALA A 208 -8.18 7.43 7.43
C ALA A 208 -9.71 7.40 7.40
N ASP A 209 -10.29 7.01 6.25
CA ASP A 209 -11.72 6.68 6.14
C ASP A 209 -12.05 5.41 6.96
N ARG A 210 -11.11 4.46 6.97
CA ARG A 210 -11.28 3.19 7.67
C ARG A 210 -10.05 2.84 8.48
N VAL A 211 -10.26 2.46 9.73
CA VAL A 211 -9.21 2.03 10.66
C VAL A 211 -9.43 0.57 11.02
N ILE A 212 -8.44 -0.27 10.73
CA ILE A 212 -8.43 -1.69 11.06
C ILE A 212 -7.35 -1.92 12.10
N LYS A 213 -7.72 -2.31 13.31
CA LYS A 213 -6.76 -2.63 14.37
C LYS A 213 -6.46 -4.12 14.39
N MET A 214 -5.18 -4.46 14.24
CA MET A 214 -4.71 -5.84 14.27
C MET A 214 -3.90 -6.14 15.54
N LYS A 215 -4.08 -7.35 16.06
CA LYS A 215 -3.31 -7.89 17.19
C LYS A 215 -3.25 -9.41 17.08
N ASN A 216 -2.04 -9.98 17.23
CA ASN A 216 -1.82 -11.43 17.25
C ASN A 216 -2.48 -12.15 16.05
N GLY A 217 -2.29 -11.64 14.85
CA GLY A 217 -2.83 -12.23 13.62
C GLY A 217 -4.33 -12.07 13.42
N LYS A 218 -5.03 -11.29 14.25
CA LYS A 218 -6.50 -11.11 14.20
C LYS A 218 -6.88 -9.65 14.05
N VAL A 219 -8.06 -9.41 13.47
CA VAL A 219 -8.71 -8.09 13.50
C VAL A 219 -9.41 -7.94 14.85
N GLY A 220 -8.87 -7.04 15.67
CA GLY A 220 -9.46 -6.71 16.97
C GLY A 220 -10.64 -5.74 16.86
N SER A 221 -10.57 -4.78 15.93
CA SER A 221 -11.67 -3.86 15.63
C SER A 221 -11.53 -3.25 14.24
N MET A 222 -12.65 -2.91 13.63
CA MET A 222 -12.74 -2.13 12.42
C MET A 222 -13.69 -0.96 12.66
N LYS A 223 -13.23 0.26 12.33
CA LYS A 223 -14.03 1.49 12.49
C LYS A 223 -14.05 2.25 11.17
N LEU A 224 -15.21 2.73 10.79
CA LEU A 224 -15.38 3.75 9.76
C LEU A 224 -15.24 5.12 10.44
N ASN A 225 -14.46 6.00 9.85
CA ASN A 225 -14.35 7.39 10.26
C ASN A 225 -15.23 8.22 9.31
N GLU A 226 -16.30 8.79 9.84
CA GLU A 226 -17.25 9.57 9.05
C GLU A 226 -16.68 10.94 8.63
N ARG A 227 -15.64 11.40 9.30
CA ARG A 227 -14.98 12.70 9.05
C ARG A 227 -13.46 12.55 9.19
N PRO A 228 -12.79 12.00 8.18
CA PRO A 228 -11.33 11.98 8.16
C PRO A 228 -10.79 13.41 8.22
N VAL A 229 -9.72 13.59 9.00
CA VAL A 229 -9.11 14.91 9.13
C VAL A 229 -7.90 15.02 8.18
N PRO A 230 -7.59 16.24 7.72
CA PRO A 230 -6.36 16.48 6.97
C PRO A 230 -5.14 16.11 7.82
N VAL A 231 -4.16 15.46 7.21
CA VAL A 231 -2.95 14.99 7.93
C VAL A 231 -2.18 16.14 8.58
N GLU A 232 -2.30 17.37 8.07
CA GLU A 232 -1.67 18.57 8.60
C GLU A 232 -2.13 18.88 10.03
N THR A 233 -3.32 18.44 10.41
CA THR A 233 -3.90 18.66 11.75
C THR A 233 -3.48 17.60 12.77
N ILE A 234 -2.79 16.54 12.32
CA ILE A 234 -2.37 15.43 13.19
C ILE A 234 -0.96 15.68 13.73
N GLU A 235 -0.76 15.39 15.01
CA GLU A 235 0.55 15.37 15.67
C GLU A 235 0.85 13.96 16.16
N TRP A 236 2.10 13.48 16.01
CA TRP A 236 2.58 12.17 16.49
C TRP A 236 4.03 12.16 16.91
#